data_b354df68e799279021b2779db53b7ac8
#
_entry.id   b354df68e799279021b2779db53b7ac8
#
_cell.length_a   1.000
_cell.length_b   1.000
_cell.length_c   1.000
_cell.angle_alpha   90.00
_cell.angle_beta   90.00
_cell.angle_gamma   90.00
#
_symmetry.space_group_name_H-M   'P 1'
#
loop_
_entity.id
_entity.type
_entity.pdbx_description
1 polymer ?
#
loop_
_entity_poly.entity_id
_entity_poly.type
_entity_poly.pdbx_seq_one_letter_code
_entity_poly.pdbx_strand_id
1 'polypeptide(L)'
;MERQEQAAQDIFRNRVRLRHLYCFVAVSQTQHLGRAADRLGLTQPAVSKTLSELEELAGTRLLVRQRAGTELTTAGTRFLQHALRILADIDAAAGSVAGEAAQRHERIRLGALPSVVPAVLTDAVLRFRATYPEVGLDVRTGMNRNLIDQLKADVLDLVIGRMDDPVAMESLWFESLGPDSLVLAVRPGHALTKDSRPTLIDCLAWPLVIAAAGSIPRHNTESLLARHGLRLPDGCVETSDAYLGRLLAEQSDCVWAAPMSATRRAMDEGGLVALPIDTLGTEEPVGLLRHKDRTLTPMAEALADCIRAAAHPDAPRRGQPLPSQ
;
A
#
# COMPACT_ATOMS: atom_id res chain seq x y z
N MET A 1 35.13 10.31 7.01
CA MET A 1 33.78 9.76 7.29
C MET A 1 33.45 8.65 6.31
N GLU A 2 33.42 8.89 5.00
CA GLU A 2 33.07 7.90 3.96
C GLU A 2 33.88 6.57 4.02
N ARG A 3 35.20 6.61 4.28
CA ARG A 3 36.01 5.36 4.39
C ARG A 3 35.65 4.49 5.60
N GLN A 4 35.14 5.08 6.68
CA GLN A 4 34.71 4.32 7.87
C GLN A 4 33.32 3.70 7.66
N GLU A 5 32.43 4.40 6.98
CA GLU A 5 31.11 3.88 6.59
C GLU A 5 31.23 2.72 5.59
N GLN A 6 32.12 2.87 4.59
CA GLN A 6 32.39 1.82 3.62
C GLN A 6 32.96 0.55 4.30
N ALA A 7 33.92 0.72 5.23
CA ALA A 7 34.48 -0.41 5.97
C ALA A 7 33.43 -1.11 6.86
N ALA A 8 32.50 -0.37 7.46
CA ALA A 8 31.41 -0.95 8.25
C ALA A 8 30.43 -1.74 7.37
N GLN A 9 30.10 -1.23 6.19
CA GLN A 9 29.26 -1.93 5.21
C GLN A 9 29.90 -3.23 4.71
N ASP A 10 31.20 -3.23 4.46
CA ASP A 10 31.95 -4.41 4.02
C ASP A 10 32.03 -5.47 5.13
N ILE A 11 32.21 -5.06 6.39
CA ILE A 11 32.16 -5.97 7.54
C ILE A 11 30.76 -6.60 7.66
N PHE A 12 29.71 -5.83 7.54
CA PHE A 12 28.34 -6.32 7.58
C PHE A 12 28.09 -7.35 6.48
N ARG A 13 28.40 -7.00 5.21
CA ARG A 13 28.23 -7.89 4.04
C ARG A 13 28.92 -9.24 4.20
N ASN A 14 30.16 -9.24 4.72
CA ASN A 14 31.00 -10.45 4.81
C ASN A 14 30.69 -11.31 6.04
N ARG A 15 30.06 -10.77 7.08
CA ARG A 15 29.85 -11.47 8.36
C ARG A 15 28.39 -11.81 8.65
N VAL A 16 27.40 -11.12 8.04
CA VAL A 16 26.00 -11.49 8.16
C VAL A 16 25.80 -12.88 7.55
N ARG A 17 25.06 -13.73 8.26
CA ARG A 17 24.68 -15.08 7.82
C ARG A 17 23.18 -15.24 7.82
N LEU A 18 22.65 -16.15 7.04
CA LEU A 18 21.23 -16.48 6.95
C LEU A 18 20.59 -16.74 8.31
N ARG A 19 21.28 -17.42 9.21
CA ARG A 19 20.81 -17.65 10.57
C ARG A 19 20.44 -16.36 11.32
N HIS A 20 21.16 -15.27 11.05
CA HIS A 20 20.87 -13.96 11.66
C HIS A 20 19.51 -13.45 11.17
N LEU A 21 19.25 -13.59 9.86
CA LEU A 21 17.99 -13.16 9.23
C LEU A 21 16.83 -14.02 9.73
N TYR A 22 16.98 -15.36 9.76
CA TYR A 22 15.94 -16.26 10.29
C TYR A 22 15.60 -15.95 11.74
N CYS A 23 16.61 -15.77 12.61
CA CYS A 23 16.38 -15.44 14.02
C CYS A 23 15.67 -14.07 14.16
N PHE A 24 16.13 -13.08 13.41
CA PHE A 24 15.54 -11.73 13.46
C PHE A 24 14.08 -11.72 12.99
N VAL A 25 13.78 -12.35 11.85
CA VAL A 25 12.41 -12.46 11.31
C VAL A 25 11.50 -13.24 12.27
N ALA A 26 11.96 -14.37 12.83
CA ALA A 26 11.18 -15.15 13.77
C ALA A 26 10.83 -14.35 15.04
N VAL A 27 11.78 -13.58 15.59
CA VAL A 27 11.53 -12.75 16.78
C VAL A 27 10.64 -11.56 16.45
N SER A 28 10.79 -10.93 15.28
CA SER A 28 9.93 -9.83 14.87
C SER A 28 8.46 -10.25 14.70
N GLN A 29 8.22 -11.47 14.22
CA GLN A 29 6.87 -12.03 14.01
C GLN A 29 6.22 -12.52 15.31
N THR A 30 7.01 -13.15 16.19
CA THR A 30 6.48 -13.70 17.45
C THR A 30 6.47 -12.70 18.60
N GLN A 31 7.22 -11.61 18.47
CA GLN A 31 7.47 -10.59 19.50
C GLN A 31 7.97 -11.19 20.84
N HIS A 32 8.49 -12.42 20.79
CA HIS A 32 8.90 -13.16 21.99
C HIS A 32 10.05 -14.13 21.69
N LEU A 33 11.19 -13.94 22.36
CA LEU A 33 12.41 -14.73 22.13
C LEU A 33 12.22 -16.24 22.34
N GLY A 34 11.45 -16.66 23.34
CA GLY A 34 11.17 -18.07 23.60
C GLY A 34 10.37 -18.70 22.48
N ARG A 35 9.25 -18.08 22.07
CA ARG A 35 8.43 -18.57 20.94
C ARG A 35 9.21 -18.61 19.62
N ALA A 36 10.09 -17.64 19.38
CA ALA A 36 10.95 -17.67 18.21
C ALA A 36 11.96 -18.83 18.28
N ALA A 37 12.52 -19.11 19.46
CA ALA A 37 13.42 -20.23 19.68
C ALA A 37 12.73 -21.58 19.43
N ASP A 38 11.54 -21.78 19.97
CA ASP A 38 10.72 -22.98 19.74
C ASP A 38 10.44 -23.18 18.26
N ARG A 39 10.04 -22.12 17.54
CA ARG A 39 9.77 -22.17 16.09
C ARG A 39 10.99 -22.54 15.25
N LEU A 40 12.18 -22.14 15.69
CA LEU A 40 13.44 -22.38 14.99
C LEU A 40 14.13 -23.67 15.42
N GLY A 41 13.60 -24.37 16.41
CA GLY A 41 14.28 -25.54 17.00
C GLY A 41 15.58 -25.18 17.73
N LEU A 42 15.67 -23.98 18.29
CA LEU A 42 16.84 -23.45 18.97
C LEU A 42 16.54 -23.16 20.47
N THR A 43 17.58 -22.94 21.24
CA THR A 43 17.42 -22.44 22.61
C THR A 43 17.28 -20.92 22.61
N GLN A 44 16.53 -20.38 23.57
CA GLN A 44 16.38 -18.92 23.73
C GLN A 44 17.73 -18.18 23.89
N PRO A 45 18.74 -18.68 24.64
CA PRO A 45 20.06 -18.06 24.67
C PRO A 45 20.76 -18.03 23.31
N ALA A 46 20.61 -19.08 22.49
CA ALA A 46 21.18 -19.10 21.14
C ALA A 46 20.56 -18.04 20.23
N VAL A 47 19.23 -17.90 20.24
CA VAL A 47 18.53 -16.83 19.51
C VAL A 47 18.97 -15.47 19.99
N SER A 48 19.02 -15.24 21.32
CA SER A 48 19.46 -13.97 21.89
C SER A 48 20.90 -13.62 21.49
N LYS A 49 21.82 -14.59 21.50
CA LYS A 49 23.20 -14.42 21.06
C LYS A 49 23.28 -14.04 19.58
N THR A 50 22.57 -14.78 18.72
CA THR A 50 22.53 -14.52 17.27
C THR A 50 22.00 -13.12 16.95
N LEU A 51 20.99 -12.64 17.68
CA LEU A 51 20.48 -11.28 17.51
C LEU A 51 21.47 -10.22 17.97
N SER A 52 22.16 -10.45 19.09
CA SER A 52 23.21 -9.52 19.55
C SER A 52 24.36 -9.44 18.54
N GLU A 53 24.81 -10.56 17.97
CA GLU A 53 25.78 -10.59 16.88
C GLU A 53 25.31 -9.78 15.66
N LEU A 54 24.03 -9.90 15.29
CA LEU A 54 23.45 -9.12 14.19
C LEU A 54 23.45 -7.63 14.47
N GLU A 55 23.02 -7.21 15.66
CA GLU A 55 23.00 -5.80 16.07
C GLU A 55 24.40 -5.19 16.15
N GLU A 56 25.39 -5.96 16.62
CA GLU A 56 26.81 -5.56 16.59
C GLU A 56 27.31 -5.35 15.17
N LEU A 57 27.00 -6.27 14.25
CA LEU A 57 27.36 -6.16 12.83
C LEU A 57 26.64 -4.97 12.16
N ALA A 58 25.39 -4.70 12.53
CA ALA A 58 24.62 -3.58 12.00
C ALA A 58 25.01 -2.23 12.62
N GLY A 59 25.78 -2.23 13.72
CA GLY A 59 26.15 -1.01 14.43
C GLY A 59 24.99 -0.27 15.07
N THR A 60 23.80 -0.89 15.14
CA THR A 60 22.59 -0.29 15.69
C THR A 60 21.65 -1.33 16.28
N ARG A 61 20.82 -0.89 17.23
CA ARG A 61 19.76 -1.73 17.77
C ARG A 61 18.63 -1.88 16.75
N LEU A 62 18.24 -3.13 16.51
CA LEU A 62 17.11 -3.49 15.66
C LEU A 62 15.87 -3.85 16.48
N LEU A 63 16.08 -4.28 17.72
CA LEU A 63 15.04 -4.73 18.64
C LEU A 63 15.18 -4.02 19.98
N VAL A 64 14.04 -3.72 20.60
CA VAL A 64 13.94 -3.20 21.99
C VAL A 64 13.20 -4.22 22.83
N ARG A 65 13.78 -4.60 23.97
CA ARG A 65 13.13 -5.47 24.94
C ARG A 65 12.24 -4.64 25.86
N GLN A 66 10.99 -5.02 25.97
CA GLN A 66 10.03 -4.43 26.90
C GLN A 66 9.51 -5.49 27.88
N ARG A 67 8.82 -5.05 28.94
CA ARG A 67 8.20 -5.98 29.91
C ARG A 67 7.19 -6.92 29.27
N ALA A 68 6.53 -6.49 28.19
CA ALA A 68 5.51 -7.25 27.46
C ALA A 68 6.06 -8.08 26.28
N GLY A 69 7.35 -7.97 25.93
CA GLY A 69 7.94 -8.68 24.79
C GLY A 69 9.08 -7.95 24.12
N THR A 70 9.21 -8.15 22.83
CA THR A 70 10.26 -7.55 22.00
C THR A 70 9.62 -6.78 20.84
N GLU A 71 10.00 -5.50 20.68
CA GLU A 71 9.50 -4.62 19.61
C GLU A 71 10.63 -4.23 18.64
N LEU A 72 10.25 -3.86 17.43
CA LEU A 72 11.17 -3.36 16.42
C LEU A 72 11.50 -1.88 16.66
N THR A 73 12.76 -1.51 16.48
CA THR A 73 13.15 -0.10 16.29
C THR A 73 12.79 0.37 14.89
N THR A 74 12.90 1.68 14.62
CA THR A 74 12.76 2.21 13.24
C THR A 74 13.77 1.57 12.28
N ALA A 75 15.01 1.34 12.73
CA ALA A 75 16.02 0.62 11.97
C ALA A 75 15.63 -0.86 11.78
N GLY A 76 15.09 -1.49 12.82
CA GLY A 76 14.60 -2.87 12.78
C GLY A 76 13.46 -3.05 11.80
N THR A 77 12.51 -2.12 11.74
CA THR A 77 11.40 -2.16 10.78
C THR A 77 11.91 -2.11 9.33
N ARG A 78 12.84 -1.22 9.04
CA ARG A 78 13.50 -1.16 7.70
C ARG A 78 14.27 -2.43 7.40
N PHE A 79 15.07 -2.91 8.36
CA PHE A 79 15.86 -4.12 8.18
C PHE A 79 14.99 -5.37 7.98
N LEU A 80 13.81 -5.46 8.64
CA LEU A 80 12.87 -6.56 8.47
C LEU A 80 12.42 -6.71 7.00
N GLN A 81 12.16 -5.61 6.31
CA GLN A 81 11.77 -5.64 4.90
C GLN A 81 12.87 -6.28 4.05
N HIS A 82 14.12 -5.88 4.25
CA HIS A 82 15.26 -6.46 3.52
C HIS A 82 15.51 -7.93 3.89
N ALA A 83 15.40 -8.27 5.17
CA ALA A 83 15.59 -9.64 5.64
C ALA A 83 14.58 -10.61 5.04
N LEU A 84 13.30 -10.23 5.01
CA LEU A 84 12.23 -11.03 4.40
C LEU A 84 12.49 -11.26 2.91
N ARG A 85 12.95 -10.24 2.21
CA ARG A 85 13.26 -10.34 0.79
C ARG A 85 14.44 -11.28 0.53
N ILE A 86 15.56 -11.10 1.23
CA ILE A 86 16.74 -11.98 1.07
C ILE A 86 16.37 -13.44 1.31
N LEU A 87 15.57 -13.73 2.34
CA LEU A 87 15.12 -15.08 2.61
C LEU A 87 14.23 -15.63 1.49
N ALA A 88 13.32 -14.83 0.97
CA ALA A 88 12.47 -15.22 -0.16
C ALA A 88 13.28 -15.49 -1.45
N ASP A 89 14.30 -14.67 -1.73
CA ASP A 89 15.19 -14.84 -2.88
C ASP A 89 16.03 -16.15 -2.75
N ILE A 90 16.46 -16.50 -1.53
CA ILE A 90 17.16 -17.73 -1.26
C ILE A 90 16.25 -18.95 -1.43
N ASP A 91 15.01 -18.88 -0.93
CA ASP A 91 14.02 -19.93 -1.14
C ASP A 91 13.73 -20.10 -2.65
N ALA A 92 13.68 -18.99 -3.38
CA ALA A 92 13.55 -18.99 -4.83
C ALA A 92 14.74 -19.67 -5.53
N ALA A 93 15.96 -19.34 -5.12
CA ALA A 93 17.17 -19.94 -5.66
C ALA A 93 17.26 -21.44 -5.35
N ALA A 94 16.96 -21.84 -4.10
CA ALA A 94 16.94 -23.24 -3.72
C ALA A 94 15.97 -24.09 -4.56
N GLY A 95 14.78 -23.57 -4.83
CA GLY A 95 13.81 -24.25 -5.70
C GLY A 95 14.23 -24.31 -7.16
N SER A 96 15.00 -23.33 -7.66
CA SER A 96 15.52 -23.36 -9.04
C SER A 96 16.57 -24.50 -9.22
N VAL A 97 17.36 -24.76 -8.19
CA VAL A 97 18.38 -25.84 -8.19
C VAL A 97 17.75 -27.23 -8.01
N ALA A 98 16.67 -27.34 -7.25
CA ALA A 98 16.00 -28.60 -6.98
C ALA A 98 15.18 -29.16 -8.17
N GLY A 99 15.21 -28.52 -9.32
CA GLY A 99 14.45 -28.96 -10.50
C GLY A 99 12.94 -28.70 -10.40
N GLU A 100 12.47 -28.06 -9.33
CA GLU A 100 11.09 -27.62 -9.14
C GLU A 100 10.75 -26.36 -9.97
N ALA A 101 11.72 -25.86 -10.74
CA ALA A 101 11.59 -24.67 -11.56
C ALA A 101 10.48 -24.76 -12.65
N ALA A 102 10.02 -25.98 -12.97
CA ALA A 102 8.95 -26.18 -13.95
C ALA A 102 7.54 -25.87 -13.44
N GLN A 103 7.35 -25.59 -12.14
CA GLN A 103 6.03 -25.32 -11.54
C GLN A 103 5.98 -24.09 -10.63
N ARG A 104 7.06 -23.30 -10.50
CA ARG A 104 6.94 -22.00 -9.83
C ARG A 104 6.34 -21.00 -10.78
N HIS A 105 5.05 -20.85 -10.69
CA HIS A 105 4.33 -19.75 -11.29
C HIS A 105 4.98 -18.42 -10.85
N GLU A 106 5.36 -17.60 -11.82
CA GLU A 106 5.84 -16.25 -11.55
C GLU A 106 4.88 -15.54 -10.59
N ARG A 107 5.40 -14.86 -9.58
CA ARG A 107 4.59 -14.15 -8.59
C ARG A 107 4.91 -12.67 -8.69
N ILE A 108 3.89 -11.87 -8.90
CA ILE A 108 3.98 -10.41 -8.93
C ILE A 108 3.51 -9.84 -7.60
N ARG A 109 4.29 -8.94 -7.01
CA ARG A 109 4.02 -8.28 -5.73
C ARG A 109 3.52 -6.86 -6.00
N LEU A 110 2.23 -6.64 -5.79
CA LEU A 110 1.55 -5.39 -6.10
C LEU A 110 1.13 -4.68 -4.82
N GLY A 111 1.52 -3.42 -4.65
CA GLY A 111 0.99 -2.51 -3.65
C GLY A 111 -0.15 -1.68 -4.20
N ALA A 112 -1.17 -1.38 -3.40
CA ALA A 112 -2.26 -0.52 -3.82
C ALA A 112 -2.83 0.30 -2.66
N LEU A 113 -3.22 1.54 -2.94
CA LEU A 113 -4.02 2.32 -1.99
C LEU A 113 -5.38 1.64 -1.77
N PRO A 114 -5.92 1.61 -0.55
CA PRO A 114 -7.26 1.05 -0.31
C PRO A 114 -8.35 1.69 -1.17
N SER A 115 -8.22 2.98 -1.50
CA SER A 115 -9.19 3.71 -2.32
C SER A 115 -9.29 3.22 -3.77
N VAL A 116 -8.21 2.69 -4.35
CA VAL A 116 -8.20 2.26 -5.75
C VAL A 116 -8.66 0.82 -5.94
N VAL A 117 -8.85 0.08 -4.84
CA VAL A 117 -9.25 -1.34 -4.89
C VAL A 117 -10.59 -1.53 -5.63
N PRO A 118 -11.67 -0.78 -5.32
CA PRO A 118 -12.95 -1.01 -5.96
C PRO A 118 -12.98 -0.64 -7.44
N ALA A 119 -12.31 0.46 -7.82
CA ALA A 119 -12.45 1.06 -9.14
C ALA A 119 -11.45 0.54 -10.17
N VAL A 120 -10.19 0.30 -9.76
CA VAL A 120 -9.10 0.00 -10.71
C VAL A 120 -8.53 -1.39 -10.46
N LEU A 121 -8.15 -1.69 -9.21
CA LEU A 121 -7.41 -2.90 -8.91
C LEU A 121 -8.24 -4.17 -9.17
N THR A 122 -9.50 -4.19 -8.77
CA THR A 122 -10.38 -5.36 -8.95
C THR A 122 -10.49 -5.72 -10.43
N ASP A 123 -10.78 -4.75 -11.29
CA ASP A 123 -10.94 -4.98 -12.73
C ASP A 123 -9.61 -5.36 -13.39
N ALA A 124 -8.49 -4.74 -12.97
CA ALA A 124 -7.16 -5.10 -13.46
C ALA A 124 -6.81 -6.55 -13.13
N VAL A 125 -7.04 -6.98 -11.90
CA VAL A 125 -6.78 -8.36 -11.45
C VAL A 125 -7.66 -9.36 -12.19
N LEU A 126 -8.94 -9.08 -12.38
CA LEU A 126 -9.86 -9.95 -13.12
C LEU A 126 -9.42 -10.11 -14.58
N ARG A 127 -9.04 -9.02 -15.25
CA ARG A 127 -8.50 -9.06 -16.63
C ARG A 127 -7.21 -9.85 -16.71
N PHE A 128 -6.28 -9.60 -15.79
CA PHE A 128 -4.99 -10.30 -15.73
C PHE A 128 -5.19 -11.80 -15.52
N ARG A 129 -6.00 -12.20 -14.53
CA ARG A 129 -6.29 -13.59 -14.21
C ARG A 129 -7.01 -14.35 -15.33
N ALA A 130 -7.81 -13.67 -16.15
CA ALA A 130 -8.44 -14.29 -17.31
C ALA A 130 -7.43 -14.71 -18.38
N THR A 131 -6.29 -14.01 -18.48
CA THR A 131 -5.25 -14.29 -19.50
C THR A 131 -4.09 -15.13 -18.94
N TYR A 132 -3.75 -14.92 -17.66
CA TYR A 132 -2.60 -15.54 -16.98
C TYR A 132 -3.03 -16.20 -15.66
N PRO A 133 -3.86 -17.26 -15.70
CA PRO A 133 -4.42 -17.89 -14.49
C PRO A 133 -3.37 -18.53 -13.58
N GLU A 134 -2.22 -18.90 -14.12
CA GLU A 134 -1.13 -19.56 -13.41
C GLU A 134 -0.20 -18.59 -12.67
N VAL A 135 -0.19 -17.30 -13.04
CA VAL A 135 0.70 -16.31 -12.40
C VAL A 135 0.17 -15.92 -11.03
N GLY A 136 1.00 -16.06 -10.00
CA GLY A 136 0.65 -15.68 -8.64
C GLY A 136 0.64 -14.16 -8.45
N LEU A 137 -0.33 -13.65 -7.71
CA LEU A 137 -0.38 -12.25 -7.27
C LEU A 137 -0.31 -12.18 -5.74
N ASP A 138 0.63 -11.39 -5.21
CA ASP A 138 0.67 -10.95 -3.81
C ASP A 138 0.26 -9.48 -3.78
N VAL A 139 -0.97 -9.22 -3.33
CA VAL A 139 -1.55 -7.88 -3.31
C VAL A 139 -1.54 -7.37 -1.88
N ARG A 140 -0.92 -6.20 -1.66
CA ARG A 140 -0.86 -5.53 -0.36
C ARG A 140 -1.50 -4.15 -0.44
N THR A 141 -2.38 -3.86 0.50
CA THR A 141 -2.95 -2.52 0.64
C THR A 141 -2.33 -1.79 1.82
N GLY A 142 -2.22 -0.47 1.72
CA GLY A 142 -1.61 0.32 2.79
C GLY A 142 -1.55 1.82 2.50
N MET A 143 -0.94 2.54 3.44
CA MET A 143 -0.67 3.97 3.29
C MET A 143 0.38 4.21 2.20
N ASN A 144 0.22 5.31 1.45
CA ASN A 144 1.07 5.65 0.30
C ASN A 144 2.56 5.55 0.62
N ARG A 145 3.01 6.18 1.70
CA ARG A 145 4.40 6.20 2.12
C ARG A 145 4.96 4.79 2.36
N ASN A 146 4.21 3.96 3.06
CA ASN A 146 4.63 2.58 3.34
C ASN A 146 4.74 1.75 2.06
N LEU A 147 3.85 1.97 1.08
CA LEU A 147 3.91 1.28 -0.21
C LEU A 147 5.11 1.75 -1.04
N ILE A 148 5.40 3.06 -1.04
CA ILE A 148 6.58 3.64 -1.68
C ILE A 148 7.86 3.09 -1.05
N ASP A 149 7.95 3.03 0.28
CA ASP A 149 9.12 2.48 0.98
C ASP A 149 9.33 1.00 0.64
N GLN A 150 8.25 0.21 0.54
CA GLN A 150 8.31 -1.18 0.13
C GLN A 150 8.71 -1.34 -1.36
N LEU A 151 8.26 -0.46 -2.24
CA LEU A 151 8.67 -0.44 -3.64
C LEU A 151 10.17 -0.13 -3.77
N LYS A 152 10.67 0.89 -3.06
CA LYS A 152 12.10 1.26 -3.02
C LYS A 152 12.97 0.15 -2.43
N ALA A 153 12.44 -0.59 -1.45
CA ALA A 153 13.10 -1.74 -0.84
C ALA A 153 12.95 -3.03 -1.65
N ASP A 154 12.33 -2.98 -2.84
CA ASP A 154 12.05 -4.13 -3.72
C ASP A 154 11.19 -5.24 -3.07
N VAL A 155 10.44 -4.90 -2.06
CA VAL A 155 9.42 -5.78 -1.48
C VAL A 155 8.18 -5.86 -2.37
N LEU A 156 7.94 -4.80 -3.16
CA LEU A 156 6.90 -4.71 -4.19
C LEU A 156 7.54 -4.51 -5.56
N ASP A 157 6.88 -4.99 -6.60
CA ASP A 157 7.30 -4.82 -7.99
C ASP A 157 6.62 -3.60 -8.62
N LEU A 158 5.36 -3.35 -8.25
CA LEU A 158 4.52 -2.26 -8.72
C LEU A 158 3.70 -1.69 -7.56
N VAL A 159 3.33 -0.42 -7.64
CA VAL A 159 2.41 0.22 -6.69
C VAL A 159 1.39 1.08 -7.45
N ILE A 160 0.10 0.93 -7.12
CA ILE A 160 -0.92 1.91 -7.48
C ILE A 160 -1.04 2.89 -6.31
N GLY A 161 -0.49 4.07 -6.50
CA GLY A 161 -0.29 5.05 -5.44
C GLY A 161 -0.43 6.49 -5.91
N ARG A 162 0.03 7.41 -5.09
CA ARG A 162 0.10 8.85 -5.38
C ARG A 162 1.55 9.32 -5.34
N MET A 163 1.81 10.47 -5.94
CA MET A 163 3.09 11.14 -5.75
C MET A 163 3.31 11.45 -4.26
N ASP A 164 4.56 11.52 -3.86
CA ASP A 164 5.02 11.94 -2.54
C ASP A 164 6.04 13.07 -2.72
N ASP A 165 6.73 13.45 -1.67
CA ASP A 165 7.78 14.46 -1.78
C ASP A 165 8.87 14.08 -2.80
N PRO A 166 9.57 15.06 -3.42
CA PRO A 166 10.57 14.78 -4.46
C PRO A 166 11.66 13.80 -4.03
N VAL A 167 12.08 13.82 -2.76
CA VAL A 167 13.10 12.91 -2.23
C VAL A 167 12.57 11.48 -2.18
N ALA A 168 11.32 11.30 -1.77
CA ALA A 168 10.68 10.00 -1.78
C ALA A 168 10.54 9.44 -3.21
N MET A 169 10.40 10.31 -4.22
CA MET A 169 10.18 9.93 -5.63
C MET A 169 11.46 9.80 -6.46
N GLU A 170 12.65 10.11 -5.92
CA GLU A 170 13.90 10.21 -6.67
C GLU A 170 14.23 8.95 -7.51
N SER A 171 14.05 7.74 -6.95
CA SER A 171 14.32 6.47 -7.63
C SER A 171 13.11 5.84 -8.33
N LEU A 172 11.99 6.54 -8.38
CA LEU A 172 10.71 5.99 -8.87
C LEU A 172 10.23 6.70 -10.13
N TRP A 173 9.66 5.91 -11.05
CA TRP A 173 8.79 6.39 -12.10
C TRP A 173 7.35 6.47 -11.59
N PHE A 174 6.67 7.55 -11.97
CA PHE A 174 5.24 7.71 -11.75
C PHE A 174 4.54 7.92 -13.10
N GLU A 175 3.60 7.08 -13.41
CA GLU A 175 2.73 7.16 -14.58
C GLU A 175 1.31 7.49 -14.10
N SER A 176 0.79 8.66 -14.46
CA SER A 176 -0.56 9.06 -14.04
C SER A 176 -1.63 8.16 -14.66
N LEU A 177 -2.54 7.67 -13.84
CA LEU A 177 -3.75 6.93 -14.23
C LEU A 177 -4.99 7.84 -14.21
N GLY A 178 -4.85 9.10 -13.87
CA GLY A 178 -5.90 10.09 -13.85
C GLY A 178 -6.08 10.78 -12.50
N PRO A 179 -6.87 11.87 -12.46
CA PRO A 179 -7.20 12.59 -11.25
C PRO A 179 -8.16 11.79 -10.37
N ASP A 180 -8.06 11.97 -9.07
CA ASP A 180 -8.93 11.34 -8.08
C ASP A 180 -9.38 12.40 -7.08
N SER A 181 -10.56 12.97 -7.33
CA SER A 181 -11.14 14.06 -6.54
C SER A 181 -11.78 13.53 -5.26
N LEU A 182 -11.89 14.37 -4.26
CA LEU A 182 -12.71 14.12 -3.09
C LEU A 182 -14.20 14.19 -3.46
N VAL A 183 -15.01 13.33 -2.85
CA VAL A 183 -16.46 13.42 -2.87
C VAL A 183 -17.02 13.26 -1.46
N LEU A 184 -18.18 13.86 -1.20
CA LEU A 184 -18.97 13.58 -0.01
C LEU A 184 -20.11 12.66 -0.43
N ALA A 185 -20.08 11.41 0.05
CA ALA A 185 -21.02 10.37 -0.34
C ALA A 185 -21.90 9.97 0.85
N VAL A 186 -23.16 9.66 0.56
CA VAL A 186 -24.18 9.24 1.52
C VAL A 186 -24.99 8.10 0.95
N ARG A 187 -25.74 7.38 1.78
CA ARG A 187 -26.72 6.37 1.31
C ARG A 187 -27.84 6.98 0.49
N PRO A 188 -28.47 6.23 -0.41
CA PRO A 188 -29.71 6.65 -1.06
C PRO A 188 -30.79 7.01 -0.03
N GLY A 189 -31.55 8.10 -0.31
CA GLY A 189 -32.62 8.57 0.57
C GLY A 189 -32.16 9.26 1.86
N HIS A 190 -30.85 9.55 2.00
CA HIS A 190 -30.34 10.40 3.07
C HIS A 190 -31.00 11.79 3.04
N ALA A 191 -31.17 12.42 4.20
CA ALA A 191 -31.86 13.71 4.29
C ALA A 191 -31.24 14.79 3.37
N LEU A 192 -29.90 14.81 3.26
CA LEU A 192 -29.16 15.74 2.39
C LEU A 192 -29.42 15.53 0.89
N THR A 193 -29.93 14.39 0.45
CA THR A 193 -30.28 14.14 -0.96
C THR A 193 -31.63 14.75 -1.34
N LYS A 194 -32.43 15.18 -0.36
CA LYS A 194 -33.72 15.86 -0.59
C LYS A 194 -33.52 17.36 -0.85
N ASP A 195 -32.42 17.94 -0.42
CA ASP A 195 -32.04 19.30 -0.72
C ASP A 195 -31.30 19.33 -2.07
N SER A 196 -31.74 20.21 -2.96
CA SER A 196 -31.11 20.38 -4.26
C SER A 196 -29.72 21.05 -4.19
N ARG A 197 -29.36 21.68 -3.07
CA ARG A 197 -28.09 22.40 -2.87
C ARG A 197 -27.60 22.31 -1.42
N PRO A 198 -27.30 21.11 -0.91
CA PRO A 198 -26.69 20.99 0.40
C PRO A 198 -25.33 21.69 0.41
N THR A 199 -24.99 22.31 1.53
CA THR A 199 -23.70 22.99 1.73
C THR A 199 -22.75 22.11 2.57
N LEU A 200 -21.46 22.49 2.61
CA LEU A 200 -20.50 21.82 3.50
C LEU A 200 -20.94 21.90 4.97
N ILE A 201 -21.54 23.01 5.39
CA ILE A 201 -22.04 23.17 6.76
C ILE A 201 -23.15 22.16 7.06
N ASP A 202 -24.06 21.94 6.12
CA ASP A 202 -25.10 20.94 6.28
C ASP A 202 -24.53 19.53 6.40
N CYS A 203 -23.45 19.22 5.67
CA CYS A 203 -22.73 17.95 5.79
C CYS A 203 -22.11 17.76 7.17
N LEU A 204 -21.55 18.83 7.76
CA LEU A 204 -20.93 18.79 9.10
C LEU A 204 -21.94 18.61 10.25
N ALA A 205 -23.23 18.78 10.01
CA ALA A 205 -24.27 18.48 10.99
C ALA A 205 -24.53 16.99 11.17
N TRP A 206 -23.96 16.13 10.32
CA TRP A 206 -24.08 14.68 10.36
C TRP A 206 -22.78 14.02 10.81
N PRO A 207 -22.83 12.77 11.32
CA PRO A 207 -21.63 12.02 11.64
C PRO A 207 -20.76 11.87 10.37
N LEU A 208 -19.45 12.16 10.50
CA LEU A 208 -18.53 12.08 9.38
C LEU A 208 -17.66 10.83 9.46
N VAL A 209 -17.46 10.22 8.30
CA VAL A 209 -16.40 9.24 8.07
C VAL A 209 -15.33 9.88 7.19
N ILE A 210 -14.10 9.89 7.63
CA ILE A 210 -12.97 10.58 6.98
C ILE A 210 -11.74 9.67 6.92
N ALA A 211 -10.82 10.01 6.04
CA ALA A 211 -9.58 9.28 5.93
C ALA A 211 -8.68 9.47 7.17
N ALA A 212 -7.85 8.48 7.45
CA ALA A 212 -6.90 8.51 8.57
C ALA A 212 -5.91 9.68 8.46
N ALA A 213 -5.48 10.20 9.60
CA ALA A 213 -4.49 11.27 9.67
C ALA A 213 -3.20 10.91 8.93
N GLY A 214 -2.56 11.90 8.31
CA GLY A 214 -1.34 11.72 7.51
C GLY A 214 -1.58 11.17 6.09
N SER A 215 -2.83 10.95 5.69
CA SER A 215 -3.16 10.58 4.30
C SER A 215 -3.50 11.81 3.46
N ILE A 216 -3.25 11.73 2.14
CA ILE A 216 -3.62 12.80 1.20
C ILE A 216 -5.13 13.07 1.20
N PRO A 217 -6.03 12.07 1.19
CA PRO A 217 -7.47 12.34 1.29
C PRO A 217 -7.88 13.06 2.57
N ARG A 218 -7.18 12.81 3.70
CA ARG A 218 -7.41 13.57 4.94
C ARG A 218 -7.00 15.02 4.77
N HIS A 219 -5.81 15.26 4.25
CA HIS A 219 -5.32 16.62 3.98
C HIS A 219 -6.27 17.38 3.05
N ASN A 220 -6.76 16.74 1.99
CA ASN A 220 -7.71 17.34 1.05
C ASN A 220 -9.04 17.69 1.71
N THR A 221 -9.55 16.83 2.61
CA THR A 221 -10.76 17.10 3.39
C THR A 221 -10.56 18.32 4.30
N GLU A 222 -9.47 18.37 5.04
CA GLU A 222 -9.15 19.50 5.92
C GLU A 222 -8.94 20.81 5.13
N SER A 223 -8.25 20.74 4.00
CA SER A 223 -8.02 21.88 3.11
C SER A 223 -9.32 22.42 2.49
N LEU A 224 -10.22 21.52 2.08
CA LEU A 224 -11.54 21.87 1.58
C LEU A 224 -12.33 22.64 2.64
N LEU A 225 -12.40 22.10 3.85
CA LEU A 225 -13.09 22.77 4.97
C LEU A 225 -12.45 24.11 5.31
N ALA A 226 -11.13 24.17 5.42
CA ALA A 226 -10.40 25.40 5.76
C ALA A 226 -10.64 26.52 4.76
N ARG A 227 -10.72 26.23 3.45
CA ARG A 227 -11.06 27.23 2.40
C ARG A 227 -12.45 27.87 2.61
N HIS A 228 -13.35 27.16 3.30
CA HIS A 228 -14.68 27.67 3.63
C HIS A 228 -14.78 28.18 5.08
N GLY A 229 -13.64 28.33 5.78
CA GLY A 229 -13.61 28.79 7.17
C GLY A 229 -14.13 27.74 8.17
N LEU A 230 -14.22 26.46 7.76
CA LEU A 230 -14.75 25.38 8.54
C LEU A 230 -13.62 24.49 9.09
N ARG A 231 -13.93 23.67 10.07
CA ARG A 231 -13.03 22.67 10.66
C ARG A 231 -13.76 21.34 10.78
N LEU A 232 -13.00 20.27 10.86
CA LEU A 232 -13.56 18.95 11.20
C LEU A 232 -14.20 19.01 12.58
N PRO A 233 -15.42 18.49 12.74
CA PRO A 233 -16.04 18.34 14.05
C PRO A 233 -15.35 17.24 14.87
N ASP A 234 -15.46 17.35 16.20
CA ASP A 234 -15.05 16.28 17.09
C ASP A 234 -15.94 15.04 16.86
N GLY A 235 -15.37 13.84 17.06
CA GLY A 235 -16.14 12.60 16.98
C GLY A 235 -16.30 12.03 15.56
N CYS A 236 -15.50 12.47 14.58
CA CYS A 236 -15.42 11.81 13.28
C CYS A 236 -14.93 10.36 13.40
N VAL A 237 -15.45 9.48 12.57
CA VAL A 237 -14.85 8.15 12.37
C VAL A 237 -13.67 8.28 11.41
N GLU A 238 -12.48 8.03 11.90
CA GLU A 238 -11.25 8.06 11.11
C GLU A 238 -10.86 6.64 10.69
N THR A 239 -10.70 6.40 9.38
CA THR A 239 -10.30 5.09 8.89
C THR A 239 -9.46 5.17 7.62
N SER A 240 -8.50 4.25 7.48
CA SER A 240 -7.80 3.98 6.22
C SER A 240 -8.48 2.86 5.40
N ASP A 241 -9.46 2.18 5.98
CA ASP A 241 -10.19 1.09 5.34
C ASP A 241 -11.37 1.65 4.54
N ALA A 242 -11.24 1.65 3.21
CA ALA A 242 -12.28 2.12 2.31
C ALA A 242 -13.55 1.25 2.38
N TYR A 243 -13.43 -0.03 2.70
CA TYR A 243 -14.59 -0.91 2.83
C TYR A 243 -15.42 -0.57 4.08
N LEU A 244 -14.76 -0.33 5.22
CA LEU A 244 -15.43 0.15 6.43
C LEU A 244 -16.12 1.50 6.16
N GLY A 245 -15.42 2.45 5.51
CA GLY A 245 -16.00 3.75 5.15
C GLY A 245 -17.27 3.60 4.30
N ARG A 246 -17.21 2.75 3.28
CA ARG A 246 -18.37 2.41 2.44
C ARG A 246 -19.54 1.87 3.27
N LEU A 247 -19.31 0.84 4.09
CA LEU A 247 -20.39 0.20 4.87
C LEU A 247 -21.04 1.18 5.86
N LEU A 248 -20.25 2.03 6.52
CA LEU A 248 -20.78 3.05 7.41
C LEU A 248 -21.68 4.04 6.67
N ALA A 249 -21.27 4.50 5.49
CA ALA A 249 -22.08 5.41 4.69
C ALA A 249 -23.34 4.75 4.10
N GLU A 250 -23.27 3.46 3.69
CA GLU A 250 -24.42 2.73 3.15
C GLU A 250 -25.47 2.38 4.23
N GLN A 251 -25.02 2.08 5.47
CA GLN A 251 -25.89 1.53 6.51
C GLN A 251 -26.29 2.53 7.61
N SER A 252 -25.86 3.79 7.49
CA SER A 252 -26.19 4.84 8.46
C SER A 252 -26.37 6.20 7.80
N ASP A 253 -26.62 7.22 8.61
CA ASP A 253 -26.68 8.61 8.15
C ASP A 253 -25.30 9.31 8.20
N CYS A 254 -24.21 8.57 8.10
CA CYS A 254 -22.88 9.15 7.99
C CYS A 254 -22.66 9.77 6.60
N VAL A 255 -21.98 10.91 6.58
CA VAL A 255 -21.41 11.50 5.37
C VAL A 255 -19.96 11.02 5.24
N TRP A 256 -19.65 10.34 4.16
CA TRP A 256 -18.31 9.84 3.90
C TRP A 256 -17.54 10.78 2.97
N ALA A 257 -16.52 11.45 3.49
CA ALA A 257 -15.57 12.23 2.69
C ALA A 257 -14.45 11.30 2.19
N ALA A 258 -14.48 10.95 0.92
CA ALA A 258 -13.62 9.94 0.33
C ALA A 258 -13.18 10.29 -1.09
N PRO A 259 -12.08 9.69 -1.57
CA PRO A 259 -11.72 9.77 -2.99
C PRO A 259 -12.80 9.15 -3.89
N MET A 260 -13.00 9.71 -5.07
CA MET A 260 -13.93 9.19 -6.08
C MET A 260 -13.64 7.71 -6.40
N SER A 261 -12.38 7.34 -6.46
CA SER A 261 -11.97 5.96 -6.72
C SER A 261 -12.49 4.96 -5.68
N ALA A 262 -12.69 5.39 -4.42
CA ALA A 262 -13.23 4.53 -3.36
C ALA A 262 -14.76 4.37 -3.44
N THR A 263 -15.47 5.36 -4.00
CA THR A 263 -16.93 5.47 -3.96
C THR A 263 -17.61 5.10 -5.28
N ARG A 264 -16.92 5.25 -6.41
CA ARG A 264 -17.48 5.09 -7.77
C ARG A 264 -18.27 3.80 -7.92
N ARG A 265 -17.66 2.66 -7.58
CA ARG A 265 -18.35 1.37 -7.74
C ARG A 265 -19.61 1.25 -6.90
N ALA A 266 -19.58 1.74 -5.66
CA ALA A 266 -20.77 1.75 -4.81
C ALA A 266 -21.88 2.68 -5.34
N MET A 267 -21.50 3.79 -5.98
CA MET A 267 -22.45 4.68 -6.66
C MET A 267 -23.03 4.02 -7.91
N ASP A 268 -22.22 3.36 -8.72
CA ASP A 268 -22.66 2.63 -9.92
C ASP A 268 -23.62 1.47 -9.55
N GLU A 269 -23.39 0.81 -8.42
CA GLU A 269 -24.23 -0.22 -7.83
C GLU A 269 -25.50 0.34 -7.13
N GLY A 270 -25.63 1.66 -7.00
CA GLY A 270 -26.76 2.33 -6.34
C GLY A 270 -26.72 2.29 -4.80
N GLY A 271 -25.61 1.88 -4.20
CA GLY A 271 -25.42 1.85 -2.73
C GLY A 271 -25.08 3.20 -2.13
N LEU A 272 -24.47 4.10 -2.89
CA LEU A 272 -24.11 5.45 -2.48
C LEU A 272 -24.59 6.49 -3.50
N VAL A 273 -24.72 7.72 -3.01
CA VAL A 273 -25.00 8.93 -3.80
C VAL A 273 -23.99 10.00 -3.45
N ALA A 274 -23.37 10.61 -4.47
CA ALA A 274 -22.52 11.77 -4.27
C ALA A 274 -23.39 13.01 -4.01
N LEU A 275 -23.06 13.76 -2.97
CA LEU A 275 -23.67 15.06 -2.73
C LEU A 275 -23.11 16.09 -3.73
N PRO A 276 -23.93 17.03 -4.23
CA PRO A 276 -23.50 18.06 -5.18
C PRO A 276 -22.70 19.17 -4.48
N ILE A 277 -21.63 18.81 -3.83
CA ILE A 277 -20.69 19.72 -3.14
C ILE A 277 -19.53 19.99 -4.07
N ASP A 278 -19.18 21.27 -4.22
CA ASP A 278 -17.98 21.65 -4.97
C ASP A 278 -16.72 21.26 -4.19
N THR A 279 -15.99 20.33 -4.77
CA THR A 279 -14.72 19.84 -4.23
C THR A 279 -13.51 20.20 -5.10
N LEU A 280 -13.66 21.21 -5.95
CA LEU A 280 -12.58 21.69 -6.83
C LEU A 280 -11.30 21.99 -6.05
N GLY A 281 -10.16 21.59 -6.60
CA GLY A 281 -8.85 21.75 -5.97
C GLY A 281 -8.53 20.67 -4.92
N THR A 282 -9.26 19.55 -4.96
CA THR A 282 -8.93 18.33 -4.18
C THR A 282 -8.45 17.18 -5.07
N GLU A 283 -8.27 17.46 -6.37
CA GLU A 283 -7.83 16.49 -7.36
C GLU A 283 -6.36 16.14 -7.11
N GLU A 284 -6.12 14.88 -6.82
CA GLU A 284 -4.77 14.34 -6.69
C GLU A 284 -4.59 13.17 -7.66
N PRO A 285 -3.56 13.19 -8.51
CA PRO A 285 -3.38 12.12 -9.46
C PRO A 285 -3.04 10.80 -8.75
N VAL A 286 -3.79 9.76 -9.10
CA VAL A 286 -3.42 8.38 -8.82
C VAL A 286 -2.59 7.88 -10.00
N GLY A 287 -1.59 7.07 -9.73
CA GLY A 287 -0.69 6.57 -10.76
C GLY A 287 -0.08 5.23 -10.43
N LEU A 288 0.55 4.66 -11.43
CA LEU A 288 1.37 3.48 -11.34
C LEU A 288 2.81 3.88 -11.06
N LEU A 289 3.38 3.33 -9.97
CA LEU A 289 4.76 3.55 -9.57
C LEU A 289 5.58 2.29 -9.81
N ARG A 290 6.79 2.48 -10.29
CA ARG A 290 7.82 1.43 -10.45
C ARG A 290 9.22 2.00 -10.19
N HIS A 291 10.17 1.14 -9.91
CA HIS A 291 11.57 1.55 -9.76
C HIS A 291 12.16 1.97 -11.13
N LYS A 292 12.93 3.08 -11.16
CA LYS A 292 13.54 3.60 -12.41
C LYS A 292 14.56 2.65 -13.01
N ASP A 293 15.42 2.09 -12.16
CA ASP A 293 16.58 1.30 -12.56
C ASP A 293 16.26 -0.19 -12.73
N ARG A 294 14.95 -0.57 -12.72
CA ARG A 294 14.51 -1.95 -12.84
C ARG A 294 13.57 -2.13 -14.00
N THR A 295 13.89 -3.11 -14.81
CA THR A 295 12.99 -3.60 -15.85
C THR A 295 11.97 -4.52 -15.20
N LEU A 296 10.70 -4.28 -15.44
CA LEU A 296 9.65 -5.19 -15.03
C LEU A 296 9.77 -6.52 -15.79
N THR A 297 9.37 -7.61 -15.15
CA THR A 297 9.19 -8.87 -15.87
C THR A 297 8.08 -8.74 -16.91
N PRO A 298 8.04 -9.59 -17.94
CA PRO A 298 6.96 -9.57 -18.93
C PRO A 298 5.56 -9.67 -18.30
N MET A 299 5.41 -10.46 -17.23
CA MET A 299 4.13 -10.62 -16.54
C MET A 299 3.78 -9.41 -15.67
N ALA A 300 4.77 -8.76 -15.05
CA ALA A 300 4.54 -7.51 -14.32
C ALA A 300 4.15 -6.35 -15.27
N GLU A 301 4.72 -6.30 -16.48
CA GLU A 301 4.30 -5.34 -17.51
C GLU A 301 2.90 -5.65 -18.04
N ALA A 302 2.55 -6.92 -18.25
CA ALA A 302 1.20 -7.32 -18.63
C ALA A 302 0.15 -6.94 -17.55
N LEU A 303 0.51 -7.06 -16.26
CA LEU A 303 -0.34 -6.58 -15.17
C LEU A 303 -0.46 -5.04 -15.20
N ALA A 304 0.63 -4.33 -15.45
CA ALA A 304 0.62 -2.88 -15.60
C ALA A 304 -0.31 -2.44 -16.77
N ASP A 305 -0.30 -3.16 -17.89
CA ASP A 305 -1.23 -2.90 -18.99
C ASP A 305 -2.70 -3.14 -18.59
N CYS A 306 -2.98 -4.18 -17.82
CA CYS A 306 -4.33 -4.40 -17.26
C CYS A 306 -4.76 -3.27 -16.32
N ILE A 307 -3.83 -2.73 -15.51
CA ILE A 307 -4.09 -1.59 -14.61
C ILE A 307 -4.40 -0.33 -15.45
N ARG A 308 -3.61 -0.03 -16.49
CA ARG A 308 -3.87 1.09 -17.42
C ARG A 308 -5.25 0.99 -18.07
N ALA A 309 -5.59 -0.20 -18.57
CA ALA A 309 -6.88 -0.46 -19.19
C ALA A 309 -8.06 -0.39 -18.22
N ALA A 310 -7.86 -0.73 -16.95
CA ALA A 310 -8.89 -0.60 -15.92
C ALA A 310 -9.10 0.85 -15.45
N ALA A 311 -8.04 1.65 -15.46
CA ALA A 311 -8.12 3.07 -15.12
C ALA A 311 -8.83 3.90 -16.22
N HIS A 312 -8.74 3.46 -17.48
CA HIS A 312 -9.32 4.14 -18.64
C HIS A 312 -10.21 3.17 -19.45
N PRO A 313 -11.39 2.79 -18.91
CA PRO A 313 -12.25 1.79 -19.56
C PRO A 313 -12.71 2.20 -20.97
N ASP A 314 -12.80 3.51 -21.22
CA ASP A 314 -13.26 4.09 -22.51
C ASP A 314 -12.11 4.36 -23.50
N ALA A 315 -10.86 4.13 -23.12
CA ALA A 315 -9.73 4.32 -24.03
C ALA A 315 -9.65 3.18 -25.05
N PRO A 316 -9.43 3.48 -26.36
CA PRO A 316 -9.27 2.46 -27.39
C PRO A 316 -8.09 1.55 -27.02
N ARG A 317 -8.33 0.24 -27.06
CA ARG A 317 -7.28 -0.77 -26.78
C ARG A 317 -6.11 -0.56 -27.72
N ARG A 318 -4.91 -0.38 -27.20
CA ARG A 318 -3.68 -0.36 -28.02
C ARG A 318 -3.62 -1.66 -28.81
N GLY A 319 -3.78 -1.58 -30.13
CA GLY A 319 -3.69 -2.72 -31.04
C GLY A 319 -5.00 -3.15 -31.72
N GLN A 320 -6.14 -2.50 -31.46
CA GLN A 320 -7.29 -2.68 -32.34
C GLN A 320 -7.23 -1.68 -33.50
N PRO A 321 -7.34 -2.13 -34.78
CA PRO A 321 -7.49 -1.20 -35.89
C PRO A 321 -8.77 -0.39 -35.73
N LEU A 322 -8.66 0.92 -35.99
CA LEU A 322 -9.80 1.83 -36.00
C LEU A 322 -10.92 1.25 -36.87
N PRO A 323 -12.20 1.29 -36.46
CA PRO A 323 -13.30 0.93 -37.34
C PRO A 323 -13.26 1.88 -38.54
N SER A 324 -13.13 1.33 -39.72
CA SER A 324 -13.22 2.04 -41.01
C SER A 324 -14.58 2.75 -41.08
N GLN A 325 -14.53 4.09 -41.28
CA GLN A 325 -15.71 4.90 -41.58
C GLN A 325 -16.36 4.49 -42.90
#